data_6e08658c89efc7aa1300670cc7388817
#
_entry.id   6e08658c89efc7aa1300670cc7388817
#
_cell.length_a   1.000
_cell.length_b   1.000
_cell.length_c   1.000
_cell.angle_alpha   90.00
_cell.angle_beta   90.00
_cell.angle_gamma   90.00
#
_symmetry.space_group_name_H-M   'P 1'
#
loop_
_entity.id
_entity.type
_entity.pdbx_description
1 polymer ?
#
loop_
_entity_poly.entity_id
_entity_poly.type
_entity_poly.pdbx_seq_one_letter_code
_entity_poly.pdbx_strand_id
1 'polypeptide(L)'
;SQRSEGDAGTLTIHPASEYCLDEEIISHFRQRYLSLFGGKAARDPLYEAVSAGQTAAGIEHWLGLLHAELTALPSCLEGWTCLFDVECQPAATARLEQISDFYNARLEAISDKDGSVYRPVPPEEMYLGASDIEALSSRQNSSFLFNFAAPDNSDWPDIGARLAPHFHKQASGEERPIAIAAQHIRDNCTKRAVILCASTDAAITRLNELFEAEIGVLPQEVKSLKEVVHAGLYILQWPLETGFTAPDALVLSEQDIFG
;
A
#
# COMPACT_ATOMS: atom_id res chain seq x y z
N SER A 1 -26.48 20.19 -29.51
CA SER A 1 -26.24 21.55 -28.96
C SER A 1 -25.76 21.39 -27.53
N GLN A 2 -24.55 21.87 -27.23
CA GLN A 2 -24.04 21.98 -25.86
C GLN A 2 -24.79 23.15 -25.19
N ARG A 3 -25.72 22.84 -24.28
CA ARG A 3 -26.34 23.84 -23.42
C ARG A 3 -25.67 23.78 -22.08
N SER A 4 -25.31 24.93 -21.52
CA SER A 4 -24.85 25.05 -20.14
C SER A 4 -26.02 24.72 -19.20
N GLU A 5 -25.83 23.79 -18.27
CA GLU A 5 -26.88 23.39 -17.30
C GLU A 5 -26.71 24.06 -15.92
N GLY A 6 -25.86 25.06 -15.81
CA GLY A 6 -25.64 25.83 -14.60
C GLY A 6 -24.16 26.05 -14.29
N ASP A 7 -23.89 26.61 -13.13
CA ASP A 7 -22.55 26.83 -12.61
C ASP A 7 -22.06 25.59 -11.87
N ALA A 8 -20.95 25.01 -12.31
CA ALA A 8 -20.38 23.78 -11.72
C ALA A 8 -19.60 24.04 -10.41
N GLY A 9 -19.49 25.30 -9.99
CA GLY A 9 -18.71 25.67 -8.81
C GLY A 9 -17.21 25.56 -9.04
N THR A 10 -16.45 25.24 -7.98
CA THR A 10 -15.00 25.11 -8.04
C THR A 10 -14.62 23.69 -8.45
N LEU A 11 -13.86 23.55 -9.53
CA LEU A 11 -13.27 22.28 -9.96
C LEU A 11 -11.79 22.25 -9.60
N THR A 12 -11.37 21.24 -8.85
CA THR A 12 -9.95 20.98 -8.60
C THR A 12 -9.41 20.03 -9.66
N ILE A 13 -8.42 20.50 -10.42
CA ILE A 13 -7.76 19.69 -11.45
C ILE A 13 -6.38 19.31 -10.89
N HIS A 14 -6.13 18.02 -10.80
CA HIS A 14 -4.81 17.48 -10.40
C HIS A 14 -3.94 17.29 -11.65
N PRO A 15 -2.60 17.37 -11.50
CA PRO A 15 -1.68 17.04 -12.58
C PRO A 15 -1.94 15.63 -13.11
N ALA A 16 -1.92 15.48 -14.43
CA ALA A 16 -2.08 14.19 -15.10
C ALA A 16 -0.75 13.49 -15.38
N SER A 17 0.38 14.13 -15.07
CA SER A 17 1.72 13.63 -15.30
C SER A 17 2.64 14.06 -14.15
N GLU A 18 3.68 13.27 -13.89
CA GLU A 18 4.72 13.53 -12.90
C GLU A 18 5.73 14.59 -13.37
N TYR A 19 5.65 14.99 -14.64
CA TYR A 19 6.53 16.00 -15.24
C TYR A 19 5.76 16.87 -16.26
N CYS A 20 6.26 18.08 -16.43
CA CYS A 20 5.81 19.01 -17.49
C CYS A 20 7.07 19.44 -18.26
N LEU A 21 7.08 19.29 -19.58
CA LEU A 21 8.23 19.69 -20.40
C LEU A 21 8.15 21.19 -20.74
N ASP A 22 8.33 22.03 -19.74
CA ASP A 22 8.56 23.47 -19.91
C ASP A 22 10.04 23.78 -20.16
N GLU A 23 10.35 25.04 -20.43
CA GLU A 23 11.71 25.48 -20.75
C GLU A 23 12.71 25.25 -19.62
N GLU A 24 12.26 25.36 -18.38
CA GLU A 24 13.10 25.16 -17.18
C GLU A 24 13.47 23.68 -17.04
N ILE A 25 12.49 22.79 -17.08
CA ILE A 25 12.67 21.34 -16.99
C ILE A 25 13.50 20.81 -18.17
N ILE A 26 13.24 21.28 -19.38
CA ILE A 26 14.04 20.92 -20.58
C ILE A 26 15.48 21.37 -20.42
N SER A 27 15.72 22.58 -19.94
CA SER A 27 17.07 23.09 -19.72
C SER A 27 17.83 22.29 -18.66
N HIS A 28 17.16 21.98 -17.56
CA HIS A 28 17.69 21.14 -16.48
C HIS A 28 18.05 19.73 -16.98
N PHE A 29 17.12 19.07 -17.66
CA PHE A 29 17.34 17.76 -18.26
C PHE A 29 18.55 17.74 -19.20
N ARG A 30 18.65 18.71 -20.12
CA ARG A 30 19.76 18.82 -21.07
C ARG A 30 21.11 18.89 -20.35
N GLN A 31 21.20 19.72 -19.33
CA GLN A 31 22.42 19.90 -18.55
C GLN A 31 22.79 18.60 -17.81
N ARG A 32 21.84 18.00 -17.11
CA ARG A 32 22.06 16.76 -16.34
C ARG A 32 22.40 15.59 -17.25
N TYR A 33 21.67 15.42 -18.37
CA TYR A 33 21.89 14.33 -19.32
C TYR A 33 23.29 14.39 -19.92
N LEU A 34 23.75 15.55 -20.37
CA LEU A 34 25.10 15.71 -20.91
C LEU A 34 26.20 15.60 -19.83
N SER A 35 25.91 16.01 -18.61
CA SER A 35 26.84 15.85 -17.49
C SER A 35 27.09 14.37 -17.18
N LEU A 36 26.04 13.54 -17.19
CA LEU A 36 26.15 12.10 -16.90
C LEU A 36 26.70 11.29 -18.07
N PHE A 37 26.23 11.57 -19.29
CA PHE A 37 26.49 10.70 -20.44
C PHE A 37 27.48 11.27 -21.45
N GLY A 38 27.91 12.51 -21.23
CA GLY A 38 28.88 13.19 -22.07
C GLY A 38 28.31 13.81 -23.35
N GLY A 39 29.08 14.66 -24.02
CA GLY A 39 28.62 15.45 -25.16
C GLY A 39 28.18 14.63 -26.39
N LYS A 40 28.62 13.39 -26.54
CA LYS A 40 28.15 12.51 -27.63
C LYS A 40 26.69 12.10 -27.47
N ALA A 41 26.18 12.12 -26.25
CA ALA A 41 24.79 11.79 -25.94
C ALA A 41 23.79 12.85 -26.43
N ALA A 42 24.24 14.00 -26.91
CA ALA A 42 23.37 15.01 -27.53
C ALA A 42 22.68 14.54 -28.81
N ARG A 43 23.09 13.40 -29.37
CA ARG A 43 22.49 12.78 -30.56
C ARG A 43 21.56 11.60 -30.21
N ASP A 44 21.34 11.35 -28.93
CA ASP A 44 20.45 10.28 -28.49
C ASP A 44 18.99 10.67 -28.77
N PRO A 45 18.17 9.77 -29.30
CA PRO A 45 16.79 10.06 -29.64
C PRO A 45 15.96 10.63 -28.46
N LEU A 46 16.20 10.15 -27.25
CA LEU A 46 15.56 10.68 -26.05
C LEU A 46 15.98 12.12 -25.80
N TYR A 47 17.28 12.43 -25.86
CA TYR A 47 17.79 13.77 -25.65
C TYR A 47 17.20 14.76 -26.66
N GLU A 48 17.13 14.34 -27.95
CA GLU A 48 16.57 15.17 -29.01
C GLU A 48 15.07 15.40 -28.81
N ALA A 49 14.29 14.36 -28.49
CA ALA A 49 12.86 14.47 -28.25
C ALA A 49 12.55 15.41 -27.08
N VAL A 50 13.15 15.18 -25.91
CA VAL A 50 12.94 16.03 -24.72
C VAL A 50 13.40 17.46 -24.98
N SER A 51 14.54 17.65 -25.69
CA SER A 51 15.05 18.99 -26.04
C SER A 51 14.11 19.75 -26.98
N ALA A 52 13.28 19.04 -27.76
CA ALA A 52 12.24 19.61 -28.62
C ALA A 52 10.87 19.77 -27.88
N GLY A 53 10.79 19.51 -26.59
CA GLY A 53 9.55 19.56 -25.81
C GLY A 53 8.59 18.41 -26.12
N GLN A 54 9.11 17.29 -26.63
CA GLN A 54 8.32 16.11 -26.98
C GLN A 54 8.48 15.04 -25.91
N THR A 55 7.37 14.41 -25.51
CA THR A 55 7.38 13.26 -24.63
C THR A 55 7.91 12.03 -25.37
N ALA A 56 8.76 11.27 -24.73
CA ALA A 56 9.26 9.99 -25.23
C ALA A 56 8.70 8.83 -24.38
N ALA A 57 8.43 7.69 -24.99
CA ALA A 57 8.01 6.50 -24.26
C ALA A 57 9.12 6.07 -23.28
N GLY A 58 8.74 5.81 -22.03
CA GLY A 58 9.67 5.40 -20.99
C GLY A 58 10.48 6.55 -20.37
N ILE A 59 10.11 7.82 -20.63
CA ILE A 59 10.81 9.01 -20.09
C ILE A 59 10.88 8.99 -18.56
N GLU A 60 9.95 8.31 -17.89
CA GLU A 60 9.93 8.10 -16.44
C GLU A 60 11.21 7.44 -15.89
N HIS A 61 11.95 6.71 -16.72
CA HIS A 61 13.24 6.13 -16.34
C HIS A 61 14.34 7.18 -16.16
N TRP A 62 14.09 8.41 -16.56
CA TRP A 62 15.02 9.57 -16.43
C TRP A 62 14.41 10.66 -15.56
N LEU A 63 13.41 10.35 -14.73
CA LEU A 63 12.71 11.33 -13.87
C LEU A 63 13.68 12.13 -12.99
N GLY A 64 14.72 11.50 -12.46
CA GLY A 64 15.77 12.16 -11.69
C GLY A 64 16.59 13.20 -12.47
N LEU A 65 16.52 13.18 -13.80
CA LEU A 65 17.15 14.19 -14.65
C LEU A 65 16.20 15.32 -15.08
N LEU A 66 14.90 15.13 -14.89
CA LEU A 66 13.87 16.14 -15.21
C LEU A 66 13.67 17.10 -14.05
N HIS A 67 13.89 16.69 -12.83
CA HIS A 67 13.71 17.49 -11.62
C HIS A 67 15.06 17.82 -10.95
N ALA A 68 15.13 18.99 -10.33
CA ALA A 68 16.31 19.41 -9.57
C ALA A 68 16.53 18.49 -8.36
N GLU A 69 15.44 18.03 -7.75
CA GLU A 69 15.45 17.15 -6.58
C GLU A 69 14.19 16.28 -6.61
N LEU A 70 14.33 15.00 -6.26
CA LEU A 70 13.22 14.11 -5.99
C LEU A 70 12.99 14.04 -4.49
N THR A 71 11.75 14.28 -4.07
CA THR A 71 11.37 14.18 -2.66
C THR A 71 10.96 12.77 -2.32
N ALA A 72 11.62 12.19 -1.34
CA ALA A 72 11.24 10.87 -0.85
C ALA A 72 9.91 10.92 -0.09
N LEU A 73 9.03 9.93 -0.31
CA LEU A 73 7.75 9.82 0.38
C LEU A 73 7.85 10.00 1.91
N PRO A 74 8.85 9.43 2.62
CA PRO A 74 8.98 9.61 4.05
C PRO A 74 9.15 11.06 4.51
N SER A 75 9.68 11.95 3.65
CA SER A 75 9.79 13.38 3.96
C SER A 75 8.44 14.09 3.99
N CYS A 76 7.45 13.57 3.26
CA CYS A 76 6.07 14.07 3.28
C CYS A 76 5.27 13.58 4.50
N LEU A 77 5.82 12.65 5.27
CA LEU A 77 5.17 11.99 6.41
C LEU A 77 5.79 12.43 7.75
N GLU A 78 6.29 13.65 7.84
CA GLU A 78 6.80 14.19 9.10
C GLU A 78 5.70 14.21 10.18
N GLY A 79 6.05 13.72 11.38
CA GLY A 79 5.11 13.61 12.51
C GLY A 79 4.18 12.40 12.46
N TRP A 80 4.22 11.59 11.42
CA TRP A 80 3.47 10.33 11.35
C TRP A 80 4.21 9.21 12.06
N THR A 81 3.45 8.31 12.68
CA THR A 81 4.00 7.04 13.18
C THR A 81 4.16 6.07 12.02
N CYS A 82 5.37 5.55 11.85
CA CYS A 82 5.68 4.55 10.84
C CYS A 82 5.62 3.15 11.45
N LEU A 83 4.80 2.28 10.89
CA LEU A 83 4.73 0.88 11.26
C LEU A 83 5.33 0.05 10.13
N PHE A 84 6.35 -0.73 10.45
CA PHE A 84 7.03 -1.60 9.51
C PHE A 84 6.64 -3.04 9.77
N ASP A 85 6.35 -3.79 8.72
CA ASP A 85 6.30 -5.24 8.77
C ASP A 85 7.71 -5.81 8.97
N VAL A 86 7.81 -6.97 9.58
CA VAL A 86 9.08 -7.66 9.82
C VAL A 86 9.84 -7.98 8.53
N GLU A 87 9.11 -8.22 7.44
CA GLU A 87 9.70 -8.50 6.12
C GLU A 87 10.15 -7.23 5.37
N CYS A 88 9.87 -6.04 5.88
CA CYS A 88 10.20 -4.78 5.22
C CYS A 88 11.70 -4.65 4.92
N GLN A 89 12.56 -4.98 5.87
CA GLN A 89 14.01 -4.89 5.72
C GLN A 89 14.56 -5.89 4.67
N PRO A 90 14.24 -7.19 4.73
CA PRO A 90 14.60 -8.16 3.68
C PRO A 90 14.07 -7.76 2.31
N ALA A 91 12.82 -7.34 2.21
CA ALA A 91 12.21 -6.90 0.96
C ALA A 91 12.91 -5.67 0.36
N ALA A 92 13.27 -4.69 1.19
CA ALA A 92 14.01 -3.52 0.76
C ALA A 92 15.40 -3.90 0.23
N THR A 93 16.13 -4.77 0.94
CA THR A 93 17.44 -5.27 0.50
C THR A 93 17.33 -5.97 -0.85
N ALA A 94 16.42 -6.92 -0.99
CA ALA A 94 16.21 -7.64 -2.25
C ALA A 94 15.84 -6.68 -3.40
N ARG A 95 15.05 -5.62 -3.11
CA ARG A 95 14.71 -4.61 -4.12
C ARG A 95 15.91 -3.79 -4.56
N LEU A 96 16.78 -3.39 -3.65
CA LEU A 96 18.01 -2.67 -3.97
C LEU A 96 18.98 -3.52 -4.81
N GLU A 97 19.13 -4.79 -4.48
CA GLU A 97 19.90 -5.75 -5.27
C GLU A 97 19.32 -5.86 -6.70
N GLN A 98 18.02 -6.03 -6.83
CA GLN A 98 17.35 -6.10 -8.13
C GLN A 98 17.54 -4.81 -8.96
N ILE A 99 17.49 -3.63 -8.34
CA ILE A 99 17.73 -2.35 -9.01
C ILE A 99 19.16 -2.31 -9.54
N SER A 100 20.14 -2.72 -8.72
CA SER A 100 21.55 -2.80 -9.11
C SER A 100 21.77 -3.76 -10.28
N ASP A 101 21.17 -4.94 -10.21
CA ASP A 101 21.28 -5.95 -11.27
C ASP A 101 20.70 -5.43 -12.61
N PHE A 102 19.53 -4.80 -12.57
CA PHE A 102 18.95 -4.21 -13.78
C PHE A 102 19.78 -3.06 -14.34
N TYR A 103 20.36 -2.22 -13.49
CA TYR A 103 21.25 -1.16 -13.92
C TYR A 103 22.50 -1.73 -14.60
N ASN A 104 23.16 -2.71 -14.00
CA ASN A 104 24.35 -3.35 -14.54
C ASN A 104 24.06 -4.08 -15.86
N ALA A 105 22.97 -4.83 -15.94
CA ALA A 105 22.57 -5.50 -17.18
C ALA A 105 22.34 -4.51 -18.33
N ARG A 106 21.79 -3.32 -18.05
CA ARG A 106 21.60 -2.27 -19.06
C ARG A 106 22.91 -1.58 -19.45
N LEU A 107 23.85 -1.41 -18.53
CA LEU A 107 25.18 -0.91 -18.83
C LEU A 107 25.95 -1.87 -19.76
N GLU A 108 25.86 -3.17 -19.52
CA GLU A 108 26.46 -4.18 -20.37
C GLU A 108 25.86 -4.16 -21.77
N ALA A 109 24.54 -4.02 -21.90
CA ALA A 109 23.86 -3.95 -23.18
C ALA A 109 24.26 -2.72 -24.04
N ILE A 110 24.72 -1.63 -23.45
CA ILE A 110 25.22 -0.45 -24.20
C ILE A 110 26.50 -0.78 -24.98
N SER A 111 27.29 -1.73 -24.48
CA SER A 111 28.57 -2.15 -25.14
C SER A 111 28.34 -3.02 -26.37
N ASP A 112 27.16 -3.61 -26.54
CA ASP A 112 26.77 -4.35 -27.72
C ASP A 112 26.34 -3.40 -28.86
N LYS A 113 26.97 -3.52 -29.98
CA LYS A 113 26.99 -2.59 -31.15
C LYS A 113 25.65 -2.41 -31.88
N ASP A 114 24.53 -2.77 -31.33
CA ASP A 114 23.21 -2.68 -31.96
C ASP A 114 22.44 -1.43 -31.48
N GLY A 115 22.60 -0.39 -32.14
CA GLY A 115 21.83 0.81 -32.49
C GLY A 115 20.80 1.45 -31.57
N SER A 116 20.34 0.83 -30.51
CA SER A 116 19.41 1.39 -29.55
C SER A 116 20.15 1.91 -28.32
N VAL A 117 20.31 3.22 -28.25
CA VAL A 117 21.05 3.86 -27.13
C VAL A 117 20.09 4.15 -25.97
N TYR A 118 19.81 3.16 -25.16
CA TYR A 118 19.24 3.36 -23.83
C TYR A 118 20.37 3.62 -22.83
N ARG A 119 20.39 4.79 -22.20
CA ARG A 119 21.38 5.11 -21.15
C ARG A 119 20.72 5.04 -19.78
N PRO A 120 20.99 4.02 -18.98
CA PRO A 120 20.42 3.91 -17.65
C PRO A 120 20.98 5.00 -16.73
N VAL A 121 20.10 5.59 -15.94
CA VAL A 121 20.47 6.55 -14.91
C VAL A 121 21.01 5.78 -13.70
N PRO A 122 22.07 6.26 -13.04
CA PRO A 122 22.56 5.64 -11.80
C PRO A 122 21.45 5.52 -10.76
N PRO A 123 21.35 4.40 -10.02
CA PRO A 123 20.29 4.16 -9.05
C PRO A 123 20.11 5.25 -8.01
N GLU A 124 21.17 5.89 -7.57
CA GLU A 124 21.17 6.97 -6.60
C GLU A 124 20.45 8.25 -7.06
N GLU A 125 20.24 8.41 -8.35
CA GLU A 125 19.48 9.54 -8.91
C GLU A 125 17.96 9.31 -8.83
N MET A 126 17.51 8.08 -8.57
CA MET A 126 16.10 7.68 -8.67
C MET A 126 15.56 7.02 -7.41
N TYR A 127 16.42 6.42 -6.59
CA TYR A 127 16.02 5.55 -5.50
C TYR A 127 16.74 5.89 -4.21
N LEU A 128 16.07 5.66 -3.09
CA LEU A 128 16.69 5.67 -1.77
C LEU A 128 17.70 4.52 -1.65
N GLY A 129 18.81 4.77 -0.96
CA GLY A 129 19.80 3.76 -0.64
C GLY A 129 19.49 3.01 0.66
N ALA A 130 20.31 2.00 0.97
CA ALA A 130 20.18 1.21 2.19
C ALA A 130 20.26 2.06 3.47
N SER A 131 21.14 3.06 3.49
CA SER A 131 21.29 4.00 4.62
C SER A 131 20.05 4.85 4.87
N ASP A 132 19.31 5.23 3.82
CA ASP A 132 18.09 6.01 3.94
C ASP A 132 16.97 5.18 4.55
N ILE A 133 16.87 3.91 4.14
CA ILE A 133 15.88 2.95 4.66
C ILE A 133 16.18 2.64 6.14
N GLU A 134 17.45 2.46 6.49
CA GLU A 134 17.89 2.25 7.87
C GLU A 134 17.59 3.49 8.74
N ALA A 135 17.89 4.69 8.24
CA ALA A 135 17.57 5.93 8.92
C ALA A 135 16.07 6.11 9.14
N LEU A 136 15.24 5.71 8.18
CA LEU A 136 13.79 5.76 8.29
C LEU A 136 13.27 4.80 9.37
N SER A 137 13.75 3.56 9.39
CA SER A 137 13.32 2.54 10.36
C SER A 137 13.80 2.83 11.78
N SER A 138 14.89 3.60 11.93
CA SER A 138 15.48 3.98 13.21
C SER A 138 14.90 5.27 13.82
N ARG A 139 13.90 5.90 13.18
CA ARG A 139 13.24 7.09 13.73
C ARG A 139 12.53 6.80 15.04
N GLN A 140 12.47 7.77 15.94
CA GLN A 140 11.81 7.62 17.25
C GLN A 140 10.32 7.24 17.15
N ASN A 141 9.64 7.63 16.08
CA ASN A 141 8.24 7.32 15.81
C ASN A 141 8.06 6.12 14.86
N SER A 142 9.07 5.27 14.75
CA SER A 142 9.04 4.03 13.97
C SER A 142 8.92 2.82 14.89
N SER A 143 8.11 1.83 14.48
CA SER A 143 7.92 0.58 15.20
C SER A 143 7.81 -0.57 14.22
N PHE A 144 8.25 -1.75 14.65
CA PHE A 144 8.10 -2.99 13.88
C PHE A 144 6.93 -3.81 14.42
N LEU A 145 6.14 -4.36 13.51
CA LEU A 145 5.08 -5.31 13.82
C LEU A 145 5.54 -6.71 13.45
N PHE A 146 5.48 -7.61 14.41
CA PHE A 146 5.86 -9.00 14.25
C PHE A 146 4.62 -9.89 14.26
N ASN A 147 4.54 -10.80 13.28
CA ASN A 147 3.46 -11.79 13.18
C ASN A 147 3.65 -12.99 14.11
N PHE A 148 4.74 -13.01 14.86
CA PHE A 148 5.11 -14.09 15.79
C PHE A 148 5.04 -13.60 17.22
N ALA A 149 4.87 -14.55 18.13
CA ALA A 149 5.03 -14.25 19.55
C ALA A 149 6.42 -13.70 19.85
N ALA A 150 6.49 -12.73 20.75
CA ALA A 150 7.77 -12.19 21.20
C ALA A 150 8.66 -13.34 21.73
N PRO A 151 9.98 -13.30 21.45
CA PRO A 151 10.90 -14.27 22.04
C PRO A 151 10.81 -14.26 23.57
N ASP A 152 10.98 -15.43 24.20
CA ASP A 152 11.07 -15.54 25.65
C ASP A 152 12.12 -14.57 26.20
N ASN A 153 11.77 -13.83 27.25
CA ASN A 153 12.59 -12.79 27.87
C ASN A 153 12.85 -11.53 27.01
N SER A 154 12.06 -11.27 25.98
CA SER A 154 12.09 -9.98 25.30
C SER A 154 11.18 -8.96 26.00
N ASP A 155 11.57 -7.67 25.93
CA ASP A 155 10.74 -6.55 26.40
C ASP A 155 9.72 -6.10 25.34
N TRP A 156 9.48 -6.90 24.31
CA TRP A 156 8.54 -6.55 23.24
C TRP A 156 7.10 -6.69 23.73
N PRO A 157 6.28 -5.65 23.60
CA PRO A 157 4.89 -5.72 24.02
C PRO A 157 4.09 -6.64 23.10
N ASP A 158 3.41 -7.63 23.67
CA ASP A 158 2.39 -8.40 22.95
C ASP A 158 1.08 -7.60 22.97
N ILE A 159 0.61 -7.15 21.81
CA ILE A 159 -0.67 -6.45 21.67
C ILE A 159 -1.88 -7.39 21.81
N GLY A 160 -1.64 -8.68 21.98
CA GLY A 160 -2.69 -9.69 22.17
C GLY A 160 -3.49 -10.00 20.91
N ALA A 161 -3.10 -9.50 19.76
CA ALA A 161 -3.77 -9.82 18.51
C ALA A 161 -3.41 -11.24 18.05
N ARG A 162 -4.42 -11.98 17.58
CA ARG A 162 -4.29 -13.34 17.03
C ARG A 162 -5.21 -13.47 15.82
N LEU A 163 -4.96 -14.43 14.94
CA LEU A 163 -5.87 -14.74 13.84
C LEU A 163 -7.25 -15.12 14.36
N ALA A 164 -8.28 -14.69 13.67
CA ALA A 164 -9.64 -15.11 13.95
C ALA A 164 -9.80 -16.63 13.66
N PRO A 165 -10.75 -17.30 14.33
CA PRO A 165 -11.07 -18.69 14.01
C PRO A 165 -11.72 -18.78 12.62
N HIS A 166 -11.29 -19.76 11.82
CA HIS A 166 -11.91 -20.08 10.54
C HIS A 166 -13.02 -21.13 10.73
N PHE A 167 -14.26 -20.68 10.74
CA PHE A 167 -15.39 -21.54 11.07
C PHE A 167 -15.69 -22.57 9.98
N HIS A 168 -15.45 -22.25 8.71
CA HIS A 168 -15.60 -23.21 7.62
C HIS A 168 -14.67 -24.44 7.76
N LYS A 169 -13.49 -24.27 8.39
CA LYS A 169 -12.57 -25.39 8.66
C LYS A 169 -12.93 -26.19 9.91
N GLN A 170 -13.75 -25.62 10.79
CA GLN A 170 -14.18 -26.27 12.03
C GLN A 170 -15.46 -27.07 11.84
N ALA A 171 -16.25 -26.77 10.80
CA ALA A 171 -17.47 -27.48 10.50
C ALA A 171 -17.17 -28.94 10.13
N SER A 172 -17.82 -29.88 10.80
CA SER A 172 -17.70 -31.30 10.55
C SER A 172 -19.08 -31.93 10.39
N GLY A 173 -19.21 -32.84 9.42
CA GLY A 173 -20.47 -33.52 9.15
C GLY A 173 -21.58 -32.61 8.62
N GLU A 174 -22.72 -32.57 9.30
CA GLU A 174 -23.88 -31.74 8.92
C GLU A 174 -23.88 -30.34 9.55
N GLU A 175 -22.87 -30.01 10.34
CA GLU A 175 -22.76 -28.68 10.98
C GLU A 175 -22.53 -27.59 9.95
N ARG A 176 -23.32 -26.51 10.07
CA ARG A 176 -23.17 -25.35 9.19
C ARG A 176 -22.14 -24.37 9.79
N PRO A 177 -21.14 -23.89 9.02
CA PRO A 177 -20.15 -22.91 9.52
C PRO A 177 -20.80 -21.70 10.18
N ILE A 178 -21.92 -21.21 9.63
CA ILE A 178 -22.65 -20.07 10.18
C ILE A 178 -23.20 -20.34 11.59
N ALA A 179 -23.63 -21.56 11.88
CA ALA A 179 -24.15 -21.93 13.20
C ALA A 179 -23.03 -21.94 14.25
N ILE A 180 -21.83 -22.43 13.88
CA ILE A 180 -20.63 -22.42 14.73
C ILE A 180 -20.19 -20.97 15.00
N ALA A 181 -20.13 -20.14 13.94
CA ALA A 181 -19.82 -18.72 14.06
C ALA A 181 -20.84 -18.01 14.95
N ALA A 182 -22.12 -18.25 14.78
CA ALA A 182 -23.19 -17.66 15.58
C ALA A 182 -23.07 -18.03 17.07
N GLN A 183 -22.73 -19.27 17.38
CA GLN A 183 -22.46 -19.68 18.76
C GLN A 183 -21.23 -18.93 19.33
N HIS A 184 -20.15 -18.90 18.59
CA HIS A 184 -18.94 -18.19 19.00
C HIS A 184 -19.17 -16.69 19.21
N ILE A 185 -19.98 -16.06 18.37
CA ILE A 185 -20.37 -14.64 18.49
C ILE A 185 -21.20 -14.44 19.77
N ARG A 186 -22.22 -15.29 20.04
CA ARG A 186 -23.03 -15.21 21.28
C ARG A 186 -22.13 -15.26 22.53
N ASP A 187 -21.14 -16.14 22.55
CA ASP A 187 -20.26 -16.32 23.70
C ASP A 187 -19.31 -15.14 23.93
N ASN A 188 -19.08 -14.32 22.91
CA ASN A 188 -18.13 -13.22 22.92
C ASN A 188 -18.78 -11.83 22.98
N CYS A 189 -19.93 -11.59 22.34
CA CYS A 189 -20.52 -10.25 22.19
C CYS A 189 -20.95 -9.60 23.52
N THR A 190 -21.09 -10.37 24.59
CA THR A 190 -21.35 -9.84 25.94
C THR A 190 -20.06 -9.43 26.69
N LYS A 191 -18.91 -9.86 26.22
CA LYS A 191 -17.60 -9.68 26.89
C LYS A 191 -16.71 -8.66 26.17
N ARG A 192 -16.84 -8.58 24.85
CA ARG A 192 -16.05 -7.72 23.99
C ARG A 192 -16.85 -7.31 22.75
N ALA A 193 -16.34 -6.36 22.00
CA ALA A 193 -16.91 -6.00 20.71
C ALA A 193 -16.69 -7.14 19.70
N VAL A 194 -17.75 -7.58 19.04
CA VAL A 194 -17.68 -8.48 17.88
C VAL A 194 -18.08 -7.72 16.64
N ILE A 195 -17.21 -7.64 15.67
CA ILE A 195 -17.36 -6.83 14.46
C ILE A 195 -17.35 -7.77 13.26
N LEU A 196 -18.46 -7.80 12.54
CA LEU A 196 -18.58 -8.49 11.26
C LEU A 196 -18.13 -7.53 10.17
N CYS A 197 -17.20 -7.96 9.34
CA CYS A 197 -16.68 -7.18 8.24
C CYS A 197 -17.21 -7.71 6.92
N ALA A 198 -17.80 -6.83 6.12
CA ALA A 198 -18.33 -7.13 4.80
C ALA A 198 -17.73 -6.21 3.74
N SER A 199 -17.53 -6.73 2.54
CA SER A 199 -16.89 -5.98 1.44
C SER A 199 -17.85 -5.01 0.74
N THR A 200 -19.17 -5.27 0.79
CA THR A 200 -20.19 -4.51 0.07
C THR A 200 -21.47 -4.37 0.89
N ASP A 201 -22.32 -3.40 0.55
CA ASP A 201 -23.66 -3.22 1.17
C ASP A 201 -24.54 -4.46 1.00
N ALA A 202 -24.44 -5.13 -0.14
CA ALA A 202 -25.17 -6.38 -0.38
C ALA A 202 -24.71 -7.50 0.57
N ALA A 203 -23.41 -7.56 0.86
CA ALA A 203 -22.88 -8.51 1.83
C ALA A 203 -23.30 -8.15 3.28
N ILE A 204 -23.38 -6.88 3.63
CA ILE A 204 -23.94 -6.42 4.92
C ILE A 204 -25.39 -6.92 5.07
N THR A 205 -26.22 -6.67 4.07
CA THR A 205 -27.64 -7.10 4.11
C THR A 205 -27.74 -8.63 4.29
N ARG A 206 -26.96 -9.39 3.52
CA ARG A 206 -26.94 -10.85 3.61
C ARG A 206 -26.47 -11.34 4.99
N LEU A 207 -25.40 -10.75 5.55
CA LEU A 207 -24.90 -11.13 6.87
C LEU A 207 -25.92 -10.80 7.97
N ASN A 208 -26.57 -9.64 7.89
CA ASN A 208 -27.63 -9.25 8.82
C ASN A 208 -28.76 -10.29 8.84
N GLU A 209 -29.28 -10.67 7.67
CA GLU A 209 -30.35 -11.69 7.56
C GLU A 209 -29.92 -13.05 8.13
N LEU A 210 -28.69 -13.48 7.81
CA LEU A 210 -28.16 -14.74 8.29
C LEU A 210 -27.97 -14.78 9.81
N PHE A 211 -27.37 -13.74 10.36
CA PHE A 211 -27.09 -13.69 11.80
C PHE A 211 -28.33 -13.37 12.62
N GLU A 212 -29.27 -12.58 12.11
CA GLU A 212 -30.58 -12.38 12.75
C GLU A 212 -31.32 -13.73 12.87
N ALA A 213 -31.32 -14.55 11.81
CA ALA A 213 -31.92 -15.89 11.84
C ALA A 213 -31.23 -16.86 12.82
N GLU A 214 -29.90 -16.81 12.92
CA GLU A 214 -29.12 -17.75 13.75
C GLU A 214 -28.98 -17.29 15.22
N ILE A 215 -28.83 -16.00 15.44
CA ILE A 215 -28.57 -15.41 16.78
C ILE A 215 -29.81 -14.82 17.40
N GLY A 216 -30.76 -14.35 16.58
CA GLY A 216 -31.96 -13.63 17.02
C GLY A 216 -31.68 -12.16 17.39
N VAL A 217 -30.50 -11.63 17.03
CA VAL A 217 -30.08 -10.26 17.28
C VAL A 217 -29.50 -9.67 16.00
N LEU A 218 -30.01 -8.53 15.59
CA LEU A 218 -29.50 -7.80 14.46
C LEU A 218 -28.20 -7.07 14.85
N PRO A 219 -27.11 -7.25 14.10
CA PRO A 219 -25.89 -6.47 14.32
C PRO A 219 -26.14 -4.96 14.20
N GLN A 220 -25.51 -4.16 15.06
CA GLN A 220 -25.55 -2.72 14.93
C GLN A 220 -24.63 -2.30 13.77
N GLU A 221 -25.18 -1.66 12.74
CA GLU A 221 -24.40 -1.11 11.64
C GLU A 221 -23.63 0.13 12.09
N VAL A 222 -22.32 0.15 11.81
CA VAL A 222 -21.42 1.26 12.11
C VAL A 222 -20.61 1.62 10.86
N LYS A 223 -20.22 2.89 10.74
CA LYS A 223 -19.44 3.40 9.60
C LYS A 223 -17.94 3.43 9.85
N SER A 224 -17.54 3.33 11.12
CA SER A 224 -16.13 3.32 11.49
C SER A 224 -15.91 2.60 12.83
N LEU A 225 -14.68 2.13 13.05
CA LEU A 225 -14.29 1.53 14.33
C LEU A 225 -14.43 2.48 15.52
N LYS A 226 -14.45 3.80 15.29
CA LYS A 226 -14.64 4.80 16.34
C LYS A 226 -16.04 4.78 16.97
N GLU A 227 -17.00 4.19 16.29
CA GLU A 227 -18.39 4.06 16.76
C GLU A 227 -18.56 2.80 17.62
N VAL A 228 -17.58 1.90 17.63
CA VAL A 228 -17.55 0.68 18.43
C VAL A 228 -16.99 1.02 19.81
N VAL A 229 -17.86 1.30 20.76
CA VAL A 229 -17.47 1.81 22.09
C VAL A 229 -17.68 0.84 23.25
N HIS A 230 -18.44 -0.24 23.03
CA HIS A 230 -18.79 -1.22 24.07
C HIS A 230 -18.74 -2.65 23.56
N ALA A 231 -18.87 -3.62 24.48
CA ALA A 231 -19.16 -5.00 24.10
C ALA A 231 -20.51 -5.06 23.35
N GLY A 232 -20.60 -5.84 22.30
CA GLY A 232 -21.79 -5.92 21.45
C GLY A 232 -21.51 -6.60 20.13
N LEU A 233 -22.54 -6.69 19.29
CA LEU A 233 -22.42 -7.21 17.93
C LEU A 233 -22.60 -6.05 16.93
N TYR A 234 -21.60 -5.86 16.10
CA TYR A 234 -21.52 -4.79 15.11
C TYR A 234 -21.30 -5.34 13.71
N ILE A 235 -21.68 -4.57 12.69
CA ILE A 235 -21.34 -4.83 11.30
C ILE A 235 -20.78 -3.56 10.66
N LEU A 236 -19.69 -3.72 9.90
CA LEU A 236 -18.95 -2.63 9.28
C LEU A 236 -18.61 -3.00 7.84
N GLN A 237 -18.79 -2.04 6.92
CA GLN A 237 -18.25 -2.19 5.57
C GLN A 237 -16.75 -2.02 5.59
N TRP A 238 -16.04 -3.14 5.60
CA TRP A 238 -14.59 -3.20 5.59
C TRP A 238 -14.13 -4.43 4.81
N PRO A 239 -13.47 -4.26 3.65
CA PRO A 239 -13.00 -5.38 2.81
C PRO A 239 -11.78 -6.04 3.47
N LEU A 240 -12.01 -6.85 4.48
CA LEU A 240 -11.01 -7.58 5.21
C LEU A 240 -10.99 -9.04 4.75
N GLU A 241 -9.83 -9.54 4.33
CA GLU A 241 -9.69 -10.94 3.92
C GLU A 241 -9.67 -11.89 5.11
N THR A 242 -8.94 -11.55 6.15
CA THR A 242 -8.79 -12.38 7.35
C THR A 242 -9.04 -11.54 8.59
N GLY A 243 -9.92 -12.01 9.45
CA GLY A 243 -10.22 -11.37 10.72
C GLY A 243 -9.13 -11.61 11.77
N PHE A 244 -9.33 -10.99 12.91
CA PHE A 244 -8.42 -11.13 14.05
C PHE A 244 -9.18 -11.03 15.37
N THR A 245 -8.57 -11.56 16.42
CA THR A 245 -9.01 -11.38 17.79
C THR A 245 -8.00 -10.52 18.54
N ALA A 246 -8.50 -9.59 19.35
CA ALA A 246 -7.73 -8.76 20.27
C ALA A 246 -8.34 -8.90 21.68
N PRO A 247 -7.71 -8.39 22.72
CA PRO A 247 -8.23 -8.51 24.09
C PRO A 247 -9.67 -8.02 24.26
N ASP A 248 -10.02 -6.91 23.60
CA ASP A 248 -11.30 -6.20 23.68
C ASP A 248 -12.18 -6.34 22.43
N ALA A 249 -11.69 -6.97 21.37
CA ALA A 249 -12.40 -7.10 20.12
C ALA A 249 -12.22 -8.46 19.44
N LEU A 250 -13.25 -8.89 18.72
CA LEU A 250 -13.22 -9.99 17.76
C LEU A 250 -13.71 -9.45 16.42
N VAL A 251 -12.85 -9.44 15.43
CA VAL A 251 -13.16 -8.99 14.07
C VAL A 251 -13.22 -10.21 13.16
N LEU A 252 -14.33 -10.40 12.47
CA LEU A 252 -14.59 -11.55 11.58
C LEU A 252 -14.84 -11.08 10.16
N SER A 253 -14.11 -11.63 9.22
CA SER A 253 -14.35 -11.44 7.78
C SER A 253 -15.37 -12.46 7.25
N GLU A 254 -15.87 -12.21 6.03
CA GLU A 254 -16.72 -13.19 5.33
C GLU A 254 -15.97 -14.51 5.11
N GLN A 255 -14.66 -14.46 4.81
CA GLN A 255 -13.84 -15.64 4.59
C GLN A 255 -13.64 -16.49 5.86
N ASP A 256 -13.58 -15.88 7.04
CA ASP A 256 -13.48 -16.62 8.28
C ASP A 256 -14.71 -17.48 8.52
N ILE A 257 -15.88 -17.04 8.03
CA ILE A 257 -17.17 -17.67 8.25
C ILE A 257 -17.45 -18.71 7.16
N PHE A 258 -17.28 -18.32 5.90
CA PHE A 258 -17.75 -19.11 4.76
C PHE A 258 -16.61 -19.78 3.96
N GLY A 259 -15.39 -19.32 4.05
CA GLY A 259 -14.21 -19.77 3.31
C GLY A 259 -13.96 -19.01 2.03
#